data_977e555e35c5fc915daafb9b18e3ec1c
#
_entry.id   977e555e35c5fc915daafb9b18e3ec1c
#
_cell.length_a   1.000
_cell.length_b   1.000
_cell.length_c   1.000
_cell.angle_alpha   90.00
_cell.angle_beta   90.00
_cell.angle_gamma   90.00
#
_symmetry.space_group_name_H-M   'P 1'
#
loop_
_entity.id
_entity.type
_entity.pdbx_description
1 polymer ?
#
loop_
_entity_poly.entity_id
_entity_poly.type
_entity_poly.pdbx_seq_one_letter_code
_entity_poly.pdbx_strand_id
1 'polypeptide(L)' 'MEKKTVLSLVRAHVKHDEKAFIEKATKLAKELEQDGDWELALYVLGLIGQTPILVPQQE' A
#
# COMPACT_ATOMS: atom_id res chain seq x y z
N MET A 1 -4.33 -8.51 -8.91
CA MET A 1 -3.15 -7.74 -8.50
C MET A 1 -2.00 -8.07 -9.42
N GLU A 2 -1.28 -7.06 -9.86
CA GLU A 2 -0.19 -7.29 -10.78
C GLU A 2 1.10 -7.61 -10.09
N LYS A 3 1.82 -8.57 -10.65
CA LYS A 3 3.11 -8.92 -10.10
C LYS A 3 4.08 -7.75 -10.16
N LYS A 4 3.94 -6.92 -11.19
CA LYS A 4 4.82 -5.77 -11.34
C LYS A 4 4.70 -4.81 -10.15
N THR A 5 3.51 -4.64 -9.64
CA THR A 5 3.31 -3.77 -8.51
C THR A 5 4.05 -4.32 -7.29
N VAL A 6 3.95 -5.62 -7.08
CA VAL A 6 4.61 -6.25 -5.96
C VAL A 6 6.12 -6.10 -6.09
N LEU A 7 6.65 -6.34 -7.29
CA LEU A 7 8.08 -6.21 -7.52
C LEU A 7 8.55 -4.78 -7.30
N SER A 8 7.73 -3.81 -7.70
CA SER A 8 8.08 -2.41 -7.49
C SER A 8 8.17 -2.09 -6.01
N LEU A 9 7.28 -2.66 -5.22
CA LEU A 9 7.31 -2.47 -3.78
C LEU A 9 8.58 -3.02 -3.18
N VAL A 10 8.94 -4.23 -3.59
CA VAL A 10 10.14 -4.87 -3.05
C VAL A 10 11.37 -4.06 -3.43
N ARG A 11 11.41 -3.61 -4.68
CA ARG A 11 12.55 -2.81 -5.14
C ARG A 11 12.67 -1.52 -4.36
N ALA A 12 11.55 -0.84 -4.14
CA ALA A 12 11.58 0.42 -3.40
C ALA A 12 12.09 0.21 -1.99
N HIS A 13 11.69 -0.89 -1.38
CA HIS A 13 12.14 -1.18 -0.03
C HIS A 13 13.65 -1.41 -0.01
N VAL A 14 14.15 -2.21 -0.95
CA VAL A 14 15.56 -2.53 -1.00
C VAL A 14 16.40 -1.27 -1.23
N LYS A 15 15.89 -0.35 -2.04
CA LYS A 15 16.60 0.88 -2.32
C LYS A 15 16.36 1.97 -1.28
N HIS A 16 15.56 1.68 -0.30
CA HIS A 16 15.21 2.64 0.75
C HIS A 16 14.55 3.89 0.15
N ASP A 17 13.82 3.71 -0.92
CA ASP A 17 13.11 4.80 -1.59
C ASP A 17 11.70 4.84 -1.04
N GLU A 18 11.55 5.55 0.08
CA GLU A 18 10.28 5.59 0.77
C GLU A 18 9.17 6.21 -0.06
N LYS A 19 9.49 7.25 -0.80
CA LYS A 19 8.49 7.91 -1.61
C LYS A 19 7.94 6.97 -2.66
N ALA A 20 8.83 6.25 -3.35
CA ALA A 20 8.39 5.29 -4.35
C ALA A 20 7.60 4.17 -3.71
N PHE A 21 8.00 3.75 -2.52
CA PHE A 21 7.31 2.69 -1.82
C PHE A 21 5.86 3.10 -1.54
N ILE A 22 5.67 4.31 -1.02
CA ILE A 22 4.34 4.81 -0.72
C ILE A 22 3.49 4.90 -1.99
N GLU A 23 4.07 5.39 -3.08
CA GLU A 23 3.34 5.50 -4.33
C GLU A 23 2.89 4.14 -4.84
N LYS A 24 3.79 3.17 -4.79
CA LYS A 24 3.45 1.83 -5.28
C LYS A 24 2.47 1.12 -4.36
N ALA A 25 2.59 1.36 -3.07
CA ALA A 25 1.65 0.75 -2.12
C ALA A 25 0.26 1.34 -2.32
N THR A 26 0.17 2.63 -2.63
CA THR A 26 -1.11 3.25 -2.91
C THR A 26 -1.72 2.64 -4.16
N LYS A 27 -0.90 2.39 -5.17
CA LYS A 27 -1.37 1.77 -6.39
C LYS A 27 -1.88 0.35 -6.10
N LEU A 28 -1.16 -0.37 -5.26
CA LEU A 28 -1.58 -1.70 -4.86
C LEU A 28 -2.96 -1.67 -4.22
N ALA A 29 -3.17 -0.70 -3.33
CA ALA A 29 -4.45 -0.59 -2.65
C ALA A 29 -5.58 -0.34 -3.66
N LYS A 30 -5.31 0.48 -4.68
CA LYS A 30 -6.31 0.72 -5.70
C LYS A 30 -6.63 -0.53 -6.50
N GLU A 31 -5.62 -1.33 -6.78
CA GLU A 31 -5.83 -2.58 -7.50
C GLU A 31 -6.66 -3.55 -6.67
N LEU A 32 -6.39 -3.60 -5.37
CA LEU A 32 -7.17 -4.44 -4.49
C LEU A 32 -8.62 -4.00 -4.45
N GLU A 33 -8.83 -2.71 -4.44
CA GLU A 33 -10.16 -2.14 -4.45
C GLU A 33 -10.92 -2.56 -5.71
N GLN A 34 -10.25 -2.50 -6.84
CA GLN A 34 -10.84 -2.87 -8.11
C GLN A 34 -11.17 -4.35 -8.15
N ASP A 35 -10.42 -5.15 -7.42
CA ASP A 35 -10.68 -6.59 -7.35
C ASP A 35 -11.74 -6.93 -6.30
N GLY A 36 -12.25 -5.94 -5.63
CA GLY A 36 -13.28 -6.18 -4.63
C GLY A 36 -12.74 -6.44 -3.23
N ASP A 37 -11.44 -6.33 -3.03
CA ASP A 37 -10.83 -6.58 -1.74
C ASP A 37 -10.76 -5.31 -0.92
N TRP A 38 -11.92 -4.80 -0.57
CA TRP A 38 -12.00 -3.55 0.16
C TRP A 38 -11.26 -3.53 1.47
N GLU A 39 -11.41 -4.59 2.26
CA GLU A 39 -10.82 -4.63 3.58
C GLU A 39 -9.31 -4.63 3.48
N LEU A 40 -8.79 -5.39 2.54
CA LEU A 40 -7.34 -5.45 2.38
C LEU A 40 -6.81 -4.13 1.86
N ALA A 41 -7.55 -3.49 0.96
CA ALA A 41 -7.14 -2.20 0.43
C ALA A 41 -7.05 -1.16 1.56
N LEU A 42 -8.05 -1.13 2.41
CA LEU A 42 -8.04 -0.19 3.53
C LEU A 42 -6.91 -0.50 4.50
N TYR A 43 -6.65 -1.76 4.71
CA TYR A 43 -5.58 -2.17 5.59
C TYR A 43 -4.22 -1.68 5.06
N VAL A 44 -3.99 -1.86 3.77
CA VAL A 44 -2.75 -1.41 3.15
C VAL A 44 -2.61 0.10 3.29
N LEU A 45 -3.67 0.84 2.98
CA LEU A 45 -3.62 2.29 3.08
C LEU A 45 -3.34 2.73 4.51
N GLY A 46 -3.92 2.03 5.47
CA GLY A 46 -3.67 2.34 6.86
C GLY A 46 -2.23 2.12 7.26
N LEU A 47 -1.64 1.04 6.76
CA LEU A 47 -0.26 0.73 7.10
C LEU A 47 0.70 1.80 6.60
N ILE A 48 0.44 2.37 5.45
CA ILE A 48 1.32 3.38 4.90
C ILE A 48 0.91 4.79 5.31
N GLY A 49 -0.14 4.91 6.11
CA GLY A 49 -0.55 6.21 6.63
C GLY A 49 -1.16 7.14 5.62
N GLN A 50 -1.70 6.62 4.54
CA GLN A 50 -2.28 7.46 3.49
C GLN A 50 -3.74 7.79 3.70
N THR A 51 -4.38 7.18 4.66
CA THR A 51 -5.77 7.50 4.91
C THR A 51 -5.91 7.99 6.32
N PRO A 52 -6.92 8.75 6.58
CA PRO A 52 -7.20 9.24 7.91
C PRO A 52 -7.77 8.10 8.70
N ILE A 53 -6.99 7.27 9.20
CA ILE A 53 -7.44 6.15 9.87
C ILE A 53 -8.07 6.35 11.11
N LEU A 54 -9.04 5.60 11.33
CA LEU A 54 -9.73 5.66 12.47
C LEU A 54 -9.10 4.85 13.48
N VAL A 55 -8.23 4.01 13.18
CA VAL A 55 -7.61 3.17 14.11
C VAL A 55 -6.56 3.88 14.82
N PRO A 56 -6.53 3.80 16.05
CA PRO A 56 -5.54 4.48 16.82
C PRO A 56 -4.27 3.76 16.59
N GLN A 57 -3.37 4.29 16.52
CA GLN A 57 -2.23 3.70 16.25
C GLN A 57 -1.43 3.34 17.24
N GLN A 58 -0.96 2.93 17.58
CA GLN A 58 -0.32 2.64 18.37
C GLN A 58 0.64 2.14 18.30
N GLU A 59 1.24 2.11 18.43
CA GLU A 59 2.07 1.71 18.42
C GLU A 59 2.49 1.59 18.70
#